data_93f9c1b04bb551951dc607a72b3801c6
#
_entry.id   93f9c1b04bb551951dc607a72b3801c6
#
_cell.length_a   1.000
_cell.length_b   1.000
_cell.length_c   1.000
_cell.angle_alpha   90.00
_cell.angle_beta   90.00
_cell.angle_gamma   90.00
#
_symmetry.space_group_name_H-M   'P 1'
#
loop_
_entity.id
_entity.type
_entity.pdbx_description
1 polymer ?
#
loop_
_entity_poly.entity_id
_entity_poly.type
_entity_poly.pdbx_seq_one_letter_code
_entity_poly.pdbx_strand_id
1 'polypeptide(L)'
;MRKAFLLVALVSLAAADSQPKIRAITAFVHLDARNYEMQVREAASFLNAARDQYRSAGFDVETIRITTQPVAEYIQGMPRAAAVAFLRKFGDLTQKLGATANMGALLVEEGESRDPVNVAIEVLASTKINGSLMIASETGIRWRAIREAARVIKMVSSRSPNGGGNFNFAATAMVKPYGPFYPGSYHTGAGKMFAVGLEGANVVAAVFAQNHEAGPAEAKLSEALAKHLKPAEETAQRIAAKSGWTYAGIDPTPAPLGDVSIGHAIESFTGAAFGSSGTMTAAAIITRAVQSIAVKQVGYSGLMVPILEDNILARRWAEGTLNIDSLLAYSAVCAGGLDTVPLPGDVTEEQIARILGDVASLAYKWRKPLAARLVPAPDKKAGDRTAFDDPRMANTVVQRLP
;
A
#
# COMPACT_ATOMS: atom_id res chain seq x y z
N MET A 1 2.23 66.40 8.70
CA MET A 1 1.94 65.12 9.41
C MET A 1 1.01 64.28 8.55
N ARG A 2 1.57 63.35 7.79
CA ARG A 2 0.80 62.38 6.98
C ARG A 2 0.77 61.08 7.74
N LYS A 3 -0.40 60.64 8.21
CA LYS A 3 -0.64 59.34 8.82
C LYS A 3 -0.70 58.29 7.70
N ALA A 4 0.29 57.44 7.65
CA ALA A 4 0.27 56.23 6.83
C ALA A 4 -0.62 55.20 7.53
N PHE A 5 -1.74 54.85 6.93
CA PHE A 5 -2.55 53.67 7.30
C PHE A 5 -1.91 52.43 6.71
N LEU A 6 -1.35 51.59 7.57
CA LEU A 6 -0.85 50.28 7.21
C LEU A 6 -2.08 49.35 7.11
N LEU A 7 -2.49 49.03 5.87
CA LEU A 7 -3.53 48.05 5.60
C LEU A 7 -2.90 46.67 5.76
N VAL A 8 -3.08 46.05 6.93
CA VAL A 8 -2.75 44.65 7.13
C VAL A 8 -3.84 43.83 6.42
N ALA A 9 -3.54 43.36 5.22
CA ALA A 9 -4.34 42.36 4.54
C ALA A 9 -4.24 41.04 5.33
N LEU A 10 -5.26 40.73 6.13
CA LEU A 10 -5.51 39.39 6.61
C LEU A 10 -5.83 38.52 5.38
N VAL A 11 -4.83 37.85 4.86
CA VAL A 11 -5.04 36.71 4.00
C VAL A 11 -5.56 35.56 4.94
N SER A 12 -6.87 35.50 5.07
CA SER A 12 -7.50 34.27 5.57
C SER A 12 -7.21 33.21 4.53
N LEU A 13 -6.14 32.41 4.75
CA LEU A 13 -6.06 31.10 4.15
C LEU A 13 -7.26 30.32 4.73
N ALA A 14 -8.38 30.37 4.02
CA ALA A 14 -9.33 29.27 4.09
C ALA A 14 -8.50 28.04 3.73
N ALA A 15 -8.15 27.21 4.72
CA ALA A 15 -7.74 25.86 4.48
C ALA A 15 -8.91 25.29 3.67
N ALA A 16 -8.75 25.23 2.35
CA ALA A 16 -9.69 24.54 1.49
C ALA A 16 -9.81 23.16 2.12
N ASP A 17 -11.03 22.76 2.41
CA ASP A 17 -11.38 21.43 2.89
C ASP A 17 -10.95 20.49 1.76
N SER A 18 -9.67 20.11 1.76
CA SER A 18 -9.04 19.44 0.63
C SER A 18 -9.55 18.02 0.66
N GLN A 19 -10.59 17.78 -0.16
CA GLN A 19 -11.23 16.48 -0.29
C GLN A 19 -10.17 15.43 -0.62
N PRO A 20 -10.09 14.32 0.14
CA PRO A 20 -9.19 13.24 -0.15
C PRO A 20 -9.58 12.57 -1.46
N LYS A 21 -8.60 12.03 -2.18
CA LYS A 21 -8.87 11.24 -3.37
C LYS A 21 -9.26 9.80 -2.99
N ILE A 22 -9.95 9.14 -3.89
CA ILE A 22 -10.05 7.68 -3.89
C ILE A 22 -8.74 7.15 -4.51
N ARG A 23 -7.85 6.63 -3.68
CA ARG A 23 -6.57 6.03 -4.11
C ARG A 23 -6.78 4.88 -5.06
N ALA A 24 -7.78 4.04 -4.77
CA ALA A 24 -8.07 2.88 -5.59
C ALA A 24 -9.53 2.43 -5.47
N ILE A 25 -10.10 1.98 -6.60
CA ILE A 25 -11.24 1.07 -6.63
C ILE A 25 -10.69 -0.27 -7.10
N THR A 26 -10.75 -1.31 -6.27
CA THR A 26 -10.19 -2.63 -6.56
C THR A 26 -11.31 -3.64 -6.74
N ALA A 27 -11.41 -4.23 -7.92
CA ALA A 27 -12.30 -5.35 -8.23
C ALA A 27 -11.61 -6.68 -7.96
N PHE A 28 -12.30 -7.60 -7.33
CA PHE A 28 -11.84 -8.95 -7.03
C PHE A 28 -12.49 -9.94 -7.99
N VAL A 29 -11.67 -10.64 -8.77
CA VAL A 29 -12.11 -11.52 -9.86
C VAL A 29 -11.57 -12.92 -9.62
N HIS A 30 -12.46 -13.91 -9.60
CA HIS A 30 -12.04 -15.31 -9.64
C HIS A 30 -11.71 -15.68 -11.08
N LEU A 31 -10.42 -15.61 -11.43
CA LEU A 31 -9.92 -15.74 -12.78
C LEU A 31 -9.91 -17.20 -13.21
N ASP A 32 -10.50 -17.48 -14.39
CA ASP A 32 -10.38 -18.75 -15.10
C ASP A 32 -9.51 -18.54 -16.33
N ALA A 33 -8.43 -19.29 -16.46
CA ALA A 33 -7.48 -19.16 -17.54
C ALA A 33 -8.09 -19.33 -18.96
N ARG A 34 -9.23 -20.02 -19.08
CA ARG A 34 -9.95 -20.21 -20.35
C ARG A 34 -10.82 -19.01 -20.72
N ASN A 35 -11.32 -18.28 -19.73
CA ASN A 35 -12.29 -17.20 -19.89
C ASN A 35 -11.77 -15.83 -19.41
N TYR A 36 -10.48 -15.73 -19.09
CA TYR A 36 -9.88 -14.55 -18.43
C TYR A 36 -10.13 -13.25 -19.20
N GLU A 37 -10.12 -13.27 -20.53
CA GLU A 37 -10.33 -12.05 -21.32
C GLU A 37 -11.70 -11.44 -21.09
N MET A 38 -12.75 -12.27 -21.09
CA MET A 38 -14.11 -11.83 -20.79
C MET A 38 -14.23 -11.30 -19.37
N GLN A 39 -13.68 -12.02 -18.39
CA GLN A 39 -13.71 -11.65 -16.99
C GLN A 39 -12.99 -10.33 -16.71
N VAL A 40 -11.81 -10.12 -17.33
CA VAL A 40 -11.05 -8.86 -17.21
C VAL A 40 -11.80 -7.69 -17.86
N ARG A 41 -12.42 -7.89 -19.02
CA ARG A 41 -13.22 -6.86 -19.68
C ARG A 41 -14.47 -6.50 -18.87
N GLU A 42 -15.15 -7.48 -18.30
CA GLU A 42 -16.31 -7.26 -17.40
C GLU A 42 -15.89 -6.43 -16.17
N ALA A 43 -14.79 -6.82 -15.51
CA ALA A 43 -14.26 -6.11 -14.35
C ALA A 43 -13.83 -4.67 -14.70
N ALA A 44 -13.15 -4.48 -15.83
CA ALA A 44 -12.73 -3.16 -16.28
C ALA A 44 -13.93 -2.26 -16.62
N SER A 45 -14.96 -2.81 -17.25
CA SER A 45 -16.23 -2.08 -17.52
C SER A 45 -16.89 -1.63 -16.21
N PHE A 46 -17.02 -2.55 -15.23
CA PHE A 46 -17.52 -2.23 -13.91
C PHE A 46 -16.70 -1.12 -13.23
N LEU A 47 -15.36 -1.26 -13.22
CA LEU A 47 -14.46 -0.30 -12.58
C LEU A 47 -14.53 1.10 -13.21
N ASN A 48 -14.63 1.19 -14.53
CA ASN A 48 -14.81 2.48 -15.22
C ASN A 48 -16.13 3.13 -14.84
N ALA A 49 -17.24 2.37 -14.83
CA ALA A 49 -18.53 2.87 -14.39
C ALA A 49 -18.52 3.30 -12.91
N ALA A 50 -17.85 2.54 -12.04
CA ALA A 50 -17.68 2.90 -10.64
C ALA A 50 -16.87 4.19 -10.47
N ARG A 51 -15.77 4.33 -11.20
CA ARG A 51 -14.96 5.56 -11.22
C ARG A 51 -15.78 6.78 -11.59
N ASP A 52 -16.61 6.66 -12.63
CA ASP A 52 -17.45 7.77 -13.09
C ASP A 52 -18.52 8.13 -12.05
N GLN A 53 -19.08 7.15 -11.32
CA GLN A 53 -19.99 7.42 -10.21
C GLN A 53 -19.31 8.13 -9.05
N TYR A 54 -18.07 7.76 -8.69
CA TYR A 54 -17.29 8.48 -7.69
C TYR A 54 -16.97 9.91 -8.12
N ARG A 55 -16.59 10.12 -9.38
CA ARG A 55 -16.36 11.46 -9.93
C ARG A 55 -17.63 12.31 -9.90
N SER A 56 -18.77 11.74 -10.23
CA SER A 56 -20.07 12.42 -10.13
C SER A 56 -20.46 12.75 -8.68
N ALA A 57 -19.93 12.01 -7.71
CA ALA A 57 -20.08 12.29 -6.28
C ALA A 57 -19.01 13.27 -5.74
N GLY A 58 -18.17 13.84 -6.62
CA GLY A 58 -17.14 14.81 -6.29
C GLY A 58 -15.77 14.24 -5.90
N PHE A 59 -15.54 12.92 -6.00
CA PHE A 59 -14.26 12.31 -5.67
C PHE A 59 -13.39 12.10 -6.91
N ASP A 60 -12.15 12.57 -6.88
CA ASP A 60 -11.13 12.12 -7.80
C ASP A 60 -10.76 10.66 -7.53
N VAL A 61 -10.64 9.85 -8.59
CA VAL A 61 -10.19 8.46 -8.49
C VAL A 61 -8.85 8.32 -9.21
N GLU A 62 -7.83 7.96 -8.45
CA GLU A 62 -6.46 7.88 -8.97
C GLU A 62 -6.24 6.61 -9.79
N THR A 63 -6.62 5.44 -9.25
CA THR A 63 -6.43 4.16 -9.92
C THR A 63 -7.64 3.25 -9.84
N ILE A 64 -7.83 2.43 -10.89
CA ILE A 64 -8.72 1.28 -10.86
C ILE A 64 -7.89 0.00 -10.99
N ARG A 65 -8.26 -1.06 -10.28
CA ARG A 65 -7.42 -2.23 -10.05
C ARG A 65 -8.19 -3.53 -10.16
N ILE A 66 -7.55 -4.58 -10.70
CA ILE A 66 -8.11 -5.92 -10.76
C ILE A 66 -7.19 -6.86 -9.98
N THR A 67 -7.74 -7.49 -8.93
CA THR A 67 -7.06 -8.48 -8.08
C THR A 67 -7.68 -9.85 -8.28
N THR A 68 -6.85 -10.87 -8.43
CA THR A 68 -7.29 -12.26 -8.57
C THR A 68 -7.23 -13.01 -7.24
N GLN A 69 -7.77 -14.24 -7.22
CA GLN A 69 -7.52 -15.25 -6.19
C GLN A 69 -6.02 -15.63 -6.18
N PRO A 70 -5.55 -16.44 -5.22
CA PRO A 70 -4.17 -16.92 -5.17
C PRO A 70 -3.71 -17.50 -6.51
N VAL A 71 -2.55 -17.01 -7.00
CA VAL A 71 -2.07 -17.30 -8.36
C VAL A 71 -1.91 -18.79 -8.65
N ALA A 72 -1.51 -19.59 -7.65
CA ALA A 72 -1.34 -21.03 -7.80
C ALA A 72 -2.63 -21.75 -8.23
N GLU A 73 -3.81 -21.23 -7.88
CA GLU A 73 -5.09 -21.85 -8.19
C GLU A 73 -5.38 -21.89 -9.71
N TYR A 74 -5.09 -20.80 -10.42
CA TYR A 74 -5.46 -20.69 -11.83
C TYR A 74 -4.30 -20.94 -12.82
N ILE A 75 -3.06 -21.09 -12.33
CA ILE A 75 -1.93 -21.57 -13.14
C ILE A 75 -1.62 -23.06 -12.92
N GLN A 76 -2.38 -23.72 -12.06
CA GLN A 76 -2.16 -25.14 -11.73
C GLN A 76 -2.14 -26.01 -13.00
N GLY A 77 -1.13 -26.86 -13.12
CA GLY A 77 -0.96 -27.75 -14.28
C GLY A 77 -0.37 -27.07 -15.53
N MET A 78 -0.13 -25.78 -15.51
CA MET A 78 0.56 -25.11 -16.62
C MET A 78 2.08 -25.29 -16.50
N PRO A 79 2.79 -25.60 -17.61
CA PRO A 79 4.23 -25.45 -17.66
C PRO A 79 4.62 -24.01 -17.33
N ARG A 80 5.78 -23.80 -16.64
CA ARG A 80 6.22 -22.47 -16.19
C ARG A 80 6.15 -21.41 -17.29
N ALA A 81 6.69 -21.71 -18.48
CA ALA A 81 6.69 -20.75 -19.61
C ALA A 81 5.25 -20.36 -20.04
N ALA A 82 4.32 -21.31 -20.01
CA ALA A 82 2.91 -21.05 -20.33
C ALA A 82 2.23 -20.20 -19.26
N ALA A 83 2.50 -20.45 -17.97
CA ALA A 83 1.98 -19.65 -16.85
C ALA A 83 2.50 -18.22 -16.91
N VAL A 84 3.80 -18.01 -17.17
CA VAL A 84 4.39 -16.68 -17.35
C VAL A 84 3.77 -15.94 -18.55
N ALA A 85 3.63 -16.62 -19.70
CA ALA A 85 3.01 -16.05 -20.89
C ALA A 85 1.53 -15.66 -20.65
N PHE A 86 0.80 -16.50 -19.93
CA PHE A 86 -0.59 -16.23 -19.54
C PHE A 86 -0.69 -14.98 -18.64
N LEU A 87 0.12 -14.90 -17.59
CA LEU A 87 0.10 -13.74 -16.68
C LEU A 87 0.50 -12.44 -17.40
N ARG A 88 1.48 -12.49 -18.32
CA ARG A 88 1.80 -11.34 -19.17
C ARG A 88 0.59 -10.87 -19.98
N LYS A 89 -0.12 -11.79 -20.65
CA LYS A 89 -1.35 -11.47 -21.39
C LYS A 89 -2.43 -10.85 -20.48
N PHE A 90 -2.61 -11.40 -19.28
CA PHE A 90 -3.51 -10.84 -18.27
C PHE A 90 -3.14 -9.41 -17.90
N GLY A 91 -1.85 -9.16 -17.60
CA GLY A 91 -1.35 -7.82 -17.27
C GLY A 91 -1.51 -6.82 -18.43
N ASP A 92 -1.11 -7.23 -19.64
CA ASP A 92 -1.21 -6.39 -20.86
C ASP A 92 -2.67 -6.02 -21.16
N LEU A 93 -3.59 -6.98 -21.06
CA LEU A 93 -5.02 -6.72 -21.27
C LEU A 93 -5.56 -5.75 -20.20
N THR A 94 -5.23 -5.99 -18.94
CA THR A 94 -5.66 -5.13 -17.83
C THR A 94 -5.15 -3.70 -18.02
N GLN A 95 -3.89 -3.53 -18.39
CA GLN A 95 -3.28 -2.22 -18.67
C GLN A 95 -3.93 -1.51 -19.87
N LYS A 96 -4.19 -2.24 -20.96
CA LYS A 96 -4.91 -1.70 -22.15
C LYS A 96 -6.31 -1.18 -21.80
N LEU A 97 -6.94 -1.74 -20.77
CA LEU A 97 -8.25 -1.32 -20.28
C LEU A 97 -8.18 -0.22 -19.20
N GLY A 98 -6.97 0.33 -18.94
CA GLY A 98 -6.75 1.42 -18.00
C GLY A 98 -6.74 1.01 -16.53
N ALA A 99 -6.61 -0.29 -16.24
CA ALA A 99 -6.54 -0.81 -14.88
C ALA A 99 -5.14 -1.37 -14.56
N THR A 100 -4.85 -1.55 -13.26
CA THR A 100 -3.63 -2.20 -12.78
C THR A 100 -3.93 -3.62 -12.33
N ALA A 101 -3.10 -4.59 -12.72
CA ALA A 101 -3.27 -6.00 -12.41
C ALA A 101 -2.55 -6.41 -11.11
N ASN A 102 -3.17 -7.32 -10.35
CA ASN A 102 -2.54 -8.06 -9.26
C ASN A 102 -2.88 -9.54 -9.41
N MET A 103 -1.87 -10.39 -9.39
CA MET A 103 -2.01 -11.84 -9.56
C MET A 103 -2.45 -12.57 -8.28
N GLY A 104 -2.88 -11.84 -7.26
CA GLY A 104 -3.25 -12.39 -5.96
C GLY A 104 -2.03 -12.74 -5.10
N ALA A 105 -2.27 -13.50 -4.04
CA ALA A 105 -1.23 -13.93 -3.11
C ALA A 105 -0.59 -15.25 -3.54
N LEU A 106 0.70 -15.37 -3.26
CA LEU A 106 1.38 -16.65 -3.18
C LEU A 106 1.17 -17.23 -1.79
N LEU A 107 0.59 -18.41 -1.72
CA LEU A 107 0.47 -19.21 -0.51
C LEU A 107 1.49 -20.34 -0.63
N VAL A 108 2.46 -20.39 0.27
CA VAL A 108 3.57 -21.35 0.25
C VAL A 108 3.47 -22.24 1.50
N GLU A 109 3.19 -23.51 1.30
CA GLU A 109 3.14 -24.52 2.35
C GLU A 109 4.36 -25.44 2.30
N GLU A 110 4.64 -26.16 3.39
CA GLU A 110 5.72 -27.14 3.41
C GLU A 110 5.45 -28.28 2.40
N GLY A 111 6.48 -28.69 1.68
CA GLY A 111 6.39 -29.77 0.68
C GLY A 111 5.84 -29.38 -0.69
N GLU A 112 5.29 -28.16 -0.86
CA GLU A 112 4.76 -27.72 -2.15
C GLU A 112 5.84 -27.40 -3.19
N SER A 113 5.44 -27.43 -4.47
CA SER A 113 6.30 -27.01 -5.58
C SER A 113 6.71 -25.54 -5.45
N ARG A 114 7.92 -25.22 -5.87
CA ARG A 114 8.41 -23.83 -6.03
C ARG A 114 7.98 -23.17 -7.35
N ASP A 115 7.29 -23.87 -8.22
CA ASP A 115 6.95 -23.34 -9.55
C ASP A 115 6.11 -22.06 -9.51
N PRO A 116 5.08 -21.90 -8.67
CA PRO A 116 4.35 -20.66 -8.56
C PRO A 116 5.23 -19.48 -8.14
N VAL A 117 6.19 -19.70 -7.23
CA VAL A 117 7.17 -18.67 -6.81
C VAL A 117 8.11 -18.31 -7.95
N ASN A 118 8.60 -19.30 -8.72
CA ASN A 118 9.44 -19.05 -9.89
C ASN A 118 8.71 -18.26 -10.99
N VAL A 119 7.44 -18.59 -11.25
CA VAL A 119 6.57 -17.84 -12.16
C VAL A 119 6.43 -16.38 -11.68
N ALA A 120 6.16 -16.18 -10.39
CA ALA A 120 6.02 -14.84 -9.83
C ALA A 120 7.30 -14.00 -9.97
N ILE A 121 8.49 -14.59 -9.73
CA ILE A 121 9.77 -13.90 -9.94
C ILE A 121 9.90 -13.41 -11.40
N GLU A 122 9.61 -14.25 -12.39
CA GLU A 122 9.72 -13.90 -13.79
C GLU A 122 8.71 -12.81 -14.20
N VAL A 123 7.48 -12.88 -13.67
CA VAL A 123 6.43 -11.88 -13.94
C VAL A 123 6.75 -10.54 -13.28
N LEU A 124 7.09 -10.52 -12.00
CA LEU A 124 7.41 -9.30 -11.26
C LEU A 124 8.65 -8.59 -11.81
N ALA A 125 9.64 -9.35 -12.26
CA ALA A 125 10.86 -8.77 -12.82
C ALA A 125 10.65 -8.15 -14.22
N SER A 126 9.61 -8.54 -14.96
CA SER A 126 9.44 -8.17 -16.37
C SER A 126 8.12 -7.47 -16.71
N THR A 127 7.25 -7.24 -15.72
CA THR A 127 5.93 -6.62 -15.93
C THR A 127 5.61 -5.61 -14.84
N LYS A 128 4.45 -4.93 -14.95
CA LYS A 128 3.88 -4.08 -13.90
C LYS A 128 2.78 -4.78 -13.08
N ILE A 129 2.67 -6.11 -13.19
CA ILE A 129 1.73 -6.90 -12.38
C ILE A 129 2.19 -6.88 -10.93
N ASN A 130 1.24 -6.69 -10.02
CA ASN A 130 1.47 -6.76 -8.59
C ASN A 130 1.24 -8.17 -8.06
N GLY A 131 1.82 -8.48 -6.91
CA GLY A 131 1.60 -9.73 -6.22
C GLY A 131 2.17 -9.70 -4.81
N SER A 132 1.75 -10.64 -3.98
CA SER A 132 2.24 -10.76 -2.61
C SER A 132 2.54 -12.21 -2.24
N LEU A 133 3.27 -12.39 -1.14
CA LEU A 133 3.51 -13.70 -0.56
C LEU A 133 3.20 -13.64 0.94
N MET A 134 2.31 -14.52 1.40
CA MET A 134 1.85 -14.54 2.78
C MET A 134 2.86 -15.24 3.69
N ILE A 135 3.50 -14.48 4.59
CA ILE A 135 4.54 -14.97 5.52
C ILE A 135 4.02 -15.25 6.94
N ALA A 136 2.82 -14.79 7.28
CA ALA A 136 2.12 -15.16 8.52
C ALA A 136 0.61 -15.02 8.34
N SER A 137 -0.13 -15.88 9.03
CA SER A 137 -1.59 -15.89 9.10
C SER A 137 -2.06 -16.19 10.52
N GLU A 138 -3.35 -16.32 10.74
CA GLU A 138 -3.89 -16.69 12.05
C GLU A 138 -3.40 -18.07 12.55
N THR A 139 -3.00 -18.96 11.63
CA THR A 139 -2.47 -20.30 11.94
C THR A 139 -1.01 -20.30 12.36
N GLY A 140 -0.26 -19.19 12.14
CA GLY A 140 1.14 -19.08 12.57
C GLY A 140 2.04 -18.35 11.59
N ILE A 141 3.31 -18.27 11.94
CA ILE A 141 4.39 -17.75 11.12
C ILE A 141 4.84 -18.86 10.16
N ARG A 142 4.98 -18.55 8.88
CA ARG A 142 5.32 -19.47 7.80
C ARG A 142 6.80 -19.33 7.42
N TRP A 143 7.67 -20.03 8.12
CA TRP A 143 9.13 -19.89 7.97
C TRP A 143 9.64 -20.19 6.56
N ARG A 144 9.06 -21.18 5.89
CA ARG A 144 9.38 -21.46 4.48
C ARG A 144 8.95 -20.31 3.59
N ALA A 145 7.76 -19.78 3.79
CA ALA A 145 7.26 -18.63 3.05
C ALA A 145 8.15 -17.39 3.22
N ILE A 146 8.71 -17.16 4.42
CA ILE A 146 9.68 -16.08 4.68
C ILE A 146 10.93 -16.27 3.80
N ARG A 147 11.50 -17.48 3.73
CA ARG A 147 12.66 -17.77 2.86
C ARG A 147 12.34 -17.57 1.39
N GLU A 148 11.18 -18.05 0.93
CA GLU A 148 10.77 -17.85 -0.46
C GLU A 148 10.48 -16.38 -0.78
N ALA A 149 9.89 -15.61 0.13
CA ALA A 149 9.70 -14.16 -0.05
C ALA A 149 11.04 -13.41 -0.14
N ALA A 150 12.02 -13.77 0.70
CA ALA A 150 13.37 -13.21 0.62
C ALA A 150 14.03 -13.51 -0.73
N ARG A 151 13.87 -14.75 -1.22
CA ARG A 151 14.33 -15.15 -2.56
C ARG A 151 13.64 -14.37 -3.68
N VAL A 152 12.31 -14.17 -3.60
CA VAL A 152 11.58 -13.34 -4.57
C VAL A 152 12.16 -11.92 -4.60
N ILE A 153 12.30 -11.26 -3.44
CA ILE A 153 12.82 -9.91 -3.33
C ILE A 153 14.22 -9.81 -3.96
N LYS A 154 15.12 -10.73 -3.60
CA LYS A 154 16.50 -10.73 -4.14
C LYS A 154 16.56 -10.97 -5.65
N MET A 155 15.81 -11.95 -6.13
CA MET A 155 15.80 -12.31 -7.56
C MET A 155 15.11 -11.26 -8.42
N VAL A 156 14.02 -10.65 -7.95
CA VAL A 156 13.35 -9.55 -8.66
C VAL A 156 14.26 -8.33 -8.73
N SER A 157 14.95 -7.99 -7.63
CA SER A 157 15.92 -6.89 -7.62
C SER A 157 16.99 -7.08 -8.69
N SER A 158 17.60 -8.26 -8.79
CA SER A 158 18.68 -8.53 -9.75
C SER A 158 18.22 -8.66 -11.20
N ARG A 159 16.93 -8.83 -11.47
CA ARG A 159 16.37 -9.11 -12.80
C ARG A 159 15.49 -7.99 -13.37
N SER A 160 15.13 -7.00 -12.57
CA SER A 160 14.35 -5.84 -13.02
C SER A 160 15.21 -4.59 -13.17
N PRO A 161 14.87 -3.66 -14.07
CA PRO A 161 15.58 -2.41 -14.21
C PRO A 161 15.70 -1.67 -12.86
N ASN A 162 16.92 -1.33 -12.47
CA ASN A 162 17.24 -0.64 -11.20
C ASN A 162 16.60 -1.24 -9.93
N GLY A 163 16.24 -2.54 -9.96
CA GLY A 163 15.56 -3.20 -8.85
C GLY A 163 14.08 -2.84 -8.67
N GLY A 164 13.52 -2.00 -9.56
CA GLY A 164 12.18 -1.41 -9.42
C GLY A 164 11.02 -2.39 -9.42
N GLY A 165 11.22 -3.63 -9.89
CA GLY A 165 10.17 -4.67 -9.85
C GLY A 165 9.66 -4.98 -8.45
N ASN A 166 10.49 -4.78 -7.41
CA ASN A 166 10.09 -4.97 -6.02
C ASN A 166 9.05 -3.95 -5.51
N PHE A 167 8.86 -2.83 -6.20
CA PHE A 167 7.76 -1.92 -5.92
C PHE A 167 6.39 -2.58 -6.06
N ASN A 168 6.29 -3.61 -6.91
CA ASN A 168 5.07 -4.36 -7.18
C ASN A 168 4.95 -5.65 -6.33
N PHE A 169 5.82 -5.87 -5.33
CA PHE A 169 5.79 -7.05 -4.48
C PHE A 169 5.77 -6.71 -2.99
N ALA A 170 5.00 -7.47 -2.20
CA ALA A 170 5.03 -7.41 -0.74
C ALA A 170 5.03 -8.80 -0.12
N ALA A 171 5.83 -8.99 0.93
CA ALA A 171 5.61 -10.04 1.90
C ALA A 171 4.54 -9.58 2.90
N THR A 172 3.45 -10.35 3.06
CA THR A 172 2.29 -9.95 3.87
C THR A 172 2.14 -10.85 5.08
N ALA A 173 1.87 -10.23 6.24
CA ALA A 173 1.63 -10.93 7.49
C ALA A 173 0.28 -10.50 8.07
N MET A 174 -0.59 -11.45 8.42
CA MET A 174 -1.92 -11.22 9.00
C MET A 174 -2.85 -10.34 8.15
N VAL A 175 -2.52 -10.07 6.88
CA VAL A 175 -3.38 -9.30 5.96
C VAL A 175 -4.60 -10.16 5.60
N LYS A 176 -5.79 -9.58 5.73
CA LYS A 176 -7.05 -10.24 5.37
C LYS A 176 -7.37 -10.05 3.89
N PRO A 177 -8.19 -10.94 3.29
CA PRO A 177 -8.63 -10.78 1.90
C PRO A 177 -9.47 -9.51 1.71
N TYR A 178 -9.60 -9.08 0.46
CA TYR A 178 -10.40 -7.93 0.03
C TYR A 178 -9.84 -6.55 0.40
N GLY A 179 -8.56 -6.44 0.76
CA GLY A 179 -7.90 -5.14 0.90
C GLY A 179 -7.67 -4.48 -0.47
N PRO A 180 -7.95 -3.17 -0.64
CA PRO A 180 -7.81 -2.49 -1.93
C PRO A 180 -6.37 -2.07 -2.27
N PHE A 181 -5.47 -2.04 -1.29
CA PHE A 181 -4.11 -1.55 -1.48
C PHE A 181 -3.16 -2.59 -2.06
N TYR A 182 -2.40 -2.20 -3.05
CA TYR A 182 -1.36 -3.00 -3.70
C TYR A 182 0.01 -2.81 -3.03
N PRO A 183 0.86 -3.81 -3.12
CA PRO A 183 0.70 -5.12 -3.77
C PRO A 183 0.06 -6.21 -2.89
N GLY A 184 -0.24 -5.95 -1.60
CA GLY A 184 -0.74 -6.92 -0.62
C GLY A 184 -2.18 -7.40 -0.83
N SER A 185 -2.87 -6.94 -1.86
CA SER A 185 -4.25 -7.28 -2.18
C SER A 185 -4.41 -8.71 -2.68
N TYR A 186 -5.39 -9.43 -2.17
CA TYR A 186 -5.85 -10.72 -2.66
C TYR A 186 -7.29 -10.98 -2.25
N HIS A 187 -7.90 -12.04 -2.78
CA HIS A 187 -9.21 -12.48 -2.32
C HIS A 187 -9.31 -14.00 -2.25
N THR A 188 -10.39 -14.47 -1.63
CA THR A 188 -10.82 -15.87 -1.60
C THR A 188 -12.28 -15.95 -2.04
N GLY A 189 -12.71 -17.07 -2.63
CA GLY A 189 -14.10 -17.25 -3.05
C GLY A 189 -14.39 -16.84 -4.50
N ALA A 190 -15.66 -16.59 -4.80
CA ALA A 190 -16.18 -16.54 -6.18
C ALA A 190 -15.86 -15.25 -6.99
N GLY A 191 -15.28 -14.22 -6.38
CA GLY A 191 -15.08 -12.94 -7.05
C GLY A 191 -16.33 -12.06 -7.10
N LYS A 192 -16.40 -11.14 -8.08
CA LYS A 192 -17.45 -10.11 -8.22
C LYS A 192 -17.68 -9.28 -6.96
N MET A 193 -16.58 -8.95 -6.28
CA MET A 193 -16.55 -8.05 -5.14
C MET A 193 -15.64 -6.87 -5.43
N PHE A 194 -15.81 -5.76 -4.73
CA PHE A 194 -14.93 -4.62 -4.83
C PHE A 194 -14.72 -3.94 -3.48
N ALA A 195 -13.57 -3.30 -3.34
CA ALA A 195 -13.22 -2.47 -2.20
C ALA A 195 -12.64 -1.13 -2.65
N VAL A 196 -12.64 -0.17 -1.73
CA VAL A 196 -12.20 1.20 -1.99
C VAL A 196 -11.09 1.57 -1.01
N GLY A 197 -10.05 2.24 -1.48
CA GLY A 197 -8.97 2.78 -0.65
C GLY A 197 -8.92 4.29 -0.74
N LEU A 198 -8.63 4.93 0.38
CA LEU A 198 -8.54 6.39 0.48
C LEU A 198 -7.08 6.87 0.30
N GLU A 199 -6.92 8.10 -0.21
CA GLU A 199 -5.69 8.89 -0.14
C GLU A 199 -5.98 10.14 0.70
N GLY A 200 -5.71 10.06 2.00
CA GLY A 200 -6.20 11.04 2.97
C GLY A 200 -5.11 11.71 3.81
N ALA A 201 -3.82 11.65 3.41
CA ALA A 201 -2.75 12.29 4.17
C ALA A 201 -2.91 13.83 4.25
N ASN A 202 -3.55 14.45 3.24
CA ASN A 202 -3.91 15.86 3.26
C ASN A 202 -4.89 16.21 4.39
N VAL A 203 -5.87 15.35 4.68
CA VAL A 203 -6.83 15.54 5.80
C VAL A 203 -6.09 15.47 7.13
N VAL A 204 -5.17 14.51 7.28
CA VAL A 204 -4.32 14.39 8.48
C VAL A 204 -3.49 15.67 8.67
N ALA A 205 -2.85 16.15 7.59
CA ALA A 205 -2.03 17.36 7.64
C ALA A 205 -2.85 18.60 8.05
N ALA A 206 -4.04 18.78 7.50
CA ALA A 206 -4.93 19.91 7.83
C ALA A 206 -5.35 19.90 9.31
N VAL A 207 -5.68 18.71 9.86
CA VAL A 207 -6.06 18.59 11.27
C VAL A 207 -4.86 18.79 12.19
N PHE A 208 -3.73 18.21 11.91
CA PHE A 208 -2.52 18.26 12.74
C PHE A 208 -1.85 19.63 12.74
N ALA A 209 -2.00 20.42 11.67
CA ALA A 209 -1.53 21.80 11.64
C ALA A 209 -2.24 22.73 12.64
N GLN A 210 -3.42 22.34 13.12
CA GLN A 210 -4.25 23.16 14.00
C GLN A 210 -4.44 22.54 15.41
N ASN A 211 -4.08 21.26 15.59
CA ASN A 211 -4.33 20.52 16.83
C ASN A 211 -3.07 19.76 17.25
N HIS A 212 -2.38 20.27 18.26
CA HIS A 212 -1.11 19.72 18.75
C HIS A 212 -1.25 18.90 20.05
N GLU A 213 -2.47 18.79 20.59
CA GLU A 213 -2.77 18.00 21.78
C GLU A 213 -3.39 16.66 21.37
N ALA A 214 -2.92 15.56 21.96
CA ALA A 214 -3.22 14.20 21.53
C ALA A 214 -4.72 13.87 21.49
N GLY A 215 -5.45 14.13 22.57
CA GLY A 215 -6.89 13.80 22.67
C GLY A 215 -7.74 14.59 21.69
N PRO A 216 -7.67 15.95 21.69
CA PRO A 216 -8.36 16.79 20.71
C PRO A 216 -8.01 16.45 19.26
N ALA A 217 -6.74 16.19 18.95
CA ALA A 217 -6.29 15.84 17.61
C ALA A 217 -6.90 14.52 17.12
N GLU A 218 -6.96 13.49 17.97
CA GLU A 218 -7.57 12.19 17.63
C GLU A 218 -9.05 12.35 17.29
N ALA A 219 -9.81 13.04 18.14
CA ALA A 219 -11.24 13.28 17.93
C ALA A 219 -11.53 14.08 16.66
N LYS A 220 -10.77 15.17 16.44
CA LYS A 220 -10.89 16.01 15.26
C LYS A 220 -10.51 15.28 13.97
N LEU A 221 -9.48 14.42 14.02
CA LEU A 221 -9.08 13.62 12.87
C LEU A 221 -10.14 12.57 12.52
N SER A 222 -10.70 11.89 13.51
CA SER A 222 -11.81 10.95 13.28
C SER A 222 -13.02 11.65 12.65
N GLU A 223 -13.40 12.83 13.17
CA GLU A 223 -14.50 13.64 12.62
C GLU A 223 -14.20 14.07 11.17
N ALA A 224 -13.01 14.60 10.90
CA ALA A 224 -12.62 15.08 9.59
C ALA A 224 -12.58 13.95 8.54
N LEU A 225 -11.99 12.80 8.87
CA LEU A 225 -11.99 11.64 7.98
C LEU A 225 -13.40 11.08 7.76
N ALA A 226 -14.24 11.04 8.78
CA ALA A 226 -15.61 10.53 8.68
C ALA A 226 -16.47 11.35 7.71
N LYS A 227 -16.26 12.67 7.60
CA LYS A 227 -16.96 13.54 6.64
C LYS A 227 -16.75 13.10 5.18
N HIS A 228 -15.62 12.49 4.87
CA HIS A 228 -15.28 12.02 3.53
C HIS A 228 -15.58 10.53 3.35
N LEU A 229 -15.31 9.72 4.38
CA LEU A 229 -15.47 8.25 4.29
C LEU A 229 -16.92 7.82 4.21
N LYS A 230 -17.84 8.47 4.94
CA LYS A 230 -19.26 8.13 4.88
C LYS A 230 -19.88 8.34 3.50
N PRO A 231 -19.72 9.51 2.85
CA PRO A 231 -20.20 9.70 1.46
C PRO A 231 -19.51 8.77 0.44
N ALA A 232 -18.22 8.45 0.66
CA ALA A 232 -17.52 7.50 -0.19
C ALA A 232 -18.10 6.09 -0.05
N GLU A 233 -18.41 5.63 1.16
CA GLU A 233 -19.07 4.35 1.41
C GLU A 233 -20.50 4.30 0.86
N GLU A 234 -21.29 5.35 1.06
CA GLU A 234 -22.64 5.47 0.49
C GLU A 234 -22.60 5.36 -1.05
N THR A 235 -21.59 5.95 -1.67
CA THR A 235 -21.38 5.82 -3.11
C THR A 235 -21.07 4.38 -3.50
N ALA A 236 -20.19 3.67 -2.75
CA ALA A 236 -19.92 2.26 -2.97
C ALA A 236 -21.17 1.38 -2.81
N GLN A 237 -22.00 1.66 -1.81
CA GLN A 237 -23.26 0.93 -1.58
C GLN A 237 -24.24 1.13 -2.73
N ARG A 238 -24.37 2.37 -3.27
CA ARG A 238 -25.19 2.64 -4.46
C ARG A 238 -24.68 1.93 -5.71
N ILE A 239 -23.34 1.86 -5.89
CA ILE A 239 -22.71 1.10 -6.97
C ILE A 239 -23.04 -0.39 -6.84
N ALA A 240 -22.89 -0.96 -5.66
CA ALA A 240 -23.18 -2.37 -5.39
C ALA A 240 -24.66 -2.71 -5.72
N ALA A 241 -25.60 -1.88 -5.26
CA ALA A 241 -27.02 -2.09 -5.48
C ALA A 241 -27.44 -2.12 -6.96
N LYS A 242 -26.65 -1.51 -7.87
CA LYS A 242 -26.98 -1.37 -9.29
C LYS A 242 -26.15 -2.26 -10.21
N SER A 243 -25.00 -2.78 -9.75
CA SER A 243 -24.02 -3.40 -10.64
C SER A 243 -23.97 -4.93 -10.58
N GLY A 244 -24.58 -5.54 -9.58
CA GLY A 244 -24.40 -6.97 -9.30
C GLY A 244 -23.03 -7.33 -8.70
N TRP A 245 -22.19 -6.33 -8.33
CA TRP A 245 -20.95 -6.49 -7.60
C TRP A 245 -21.18 -6.25 -6.11
N THR A 246 -20.55 -7.03 -5.27
CA THR A 246 -20.68 -6.90 -3.81
C THR A 246 -19.62 -5.93 -3.26
N TYR A 247 -20.05 -4.94 -2.48
CA TYR A 247 -19.14 -4.07 -1.74
C TYR A 247 -18.51 -4.82 -0.57
N ALA A 248 -17.20 -4.97 -0.61
CA ALA A 248 -16.41 -5.63 0.43
C ALA A 248 -16.12 -4.70 1.62
N GLY A 249 -15.85 -3.44 1.35
CA GLY A 249 -15.55 -2.43 2.36
C GLY A 249 -14.64 -1.32 1.84
N ILE A 250 -14.32 -0.37 2.72
CA ILE A 250 -13.36 0.72 2.47
C ILE A 250 -12.16 0.58 3.39
N ASP A 251 -10.97 0.80 2.87
CA ASP A 251 -9.76 0.96 3.68
C ASP A 251 -9.53 2.46 3.91
N PRO A 252 -9.77 2.95 5.13
CA PRO A 252 -9.67 4.36 5.48
C PRO A 252 -8.23 4.82 5.74
N THR A 253 -7.24 3.99 5.46
CA THR A 253 -5.82 4.34 5.60
C THR A 253 -5.51 5.64 4.86
N PRO A 254 -4.97 6.68 5.53
CA PRO A 254 -4.62 7.93 4.89
C PRO A 254 -3.30 7.80 4.13
N ALA A 255 -3.33 7.13 2.98
CA ALA A 255 -2.15 6.90 2.16
C ALA A 255 -1.55 8.22 1.66
N PRO A 256 -0.22 8.41 1.74
CA PRO A 256 0.48 9.55 1.15
C PRO A 256 0.87 9.29 -0.30
N LEU A 257 1.23 10.36 -1.02
CA LEU A 257 1.95 10.29 -2.29
C LEU A 257 2.72 11.59 -2.54
N GLY A 258 4.04 11.49 -2.71
CA GLY A 258 4.91 12.62 -3.02
C GLY A 258 4.85 13.71 -1.96
N ASP A 259 4.33 14.88 -2.33
CA ASP A 259 4.21 16.04 -1.44
C ASP A 259 2.95 16.03 -0.57
N VAL A 260 1.98 15.17 -0.87
CA VAL A 260 0.87 14.86 0.04
C VAL A 260 1.40 13.89 1.10
N SER A 261 2.10 14.46 2.10
CA SER A 261 3.02 13.76 2.98
C SER A 261 2.42 13.49 4.36
N ILE A 262 2.46 12.24 4.77
CA ILE A 262 2.14 11.85 6.15
C ILE A 262 3.30 12.20 7.10
N GLY A 263 4.53 12.19 6.58
CA GLY A 263 5.71 12.65 7.31
C GLY A 263 5.56 14.12 7.71
N HIS A 264 5.16 14.98 6.77
CA HIS A 264 4.89 16.40 7.05
C HIS A 264 3.76 16.59 8.07
N ALA A 265 2.68 15.83 7.95
CA ALA A 265 1.57 15.92 8.90
C ALA A 265 2.03 15.61 10.34
N ILE A 266 2.83 14.56 10.54
CA ILE A 266 3.36 14.18 11.84
C ILE A 266 4.36 15.21 12.37
N GLU A 267 5.22 15.76 11.53
CA GLU A 267 6.13 16.86 11.90
C GLU A 267 5.37 18.10 12.35
N SER A 268 4.31 18.47 11.66
CA SER A 268 3.44 19.57 12.06
C SER A 268 2.82 19.35 13.45
N PHE A 269 2.37 18.12 13.74
CA PHE A 269 1.80 17.78 15.03
C PHE A 269 2.82 17.81 16.18
N THR A 270 4.02 17.23 15.93
CA THR A 270 5.03 17.06 16.98
C THR A 270 5.93 18.28 17.18
N GLY A 271 6.00 19.19 16.20
CA GLY A 271 6.99 20.27 16.15
C GLY A 271 8.43 19.80 15.96
N ALA A 272 8.64 18.52 15.56
CA ALA A 272 9.94 17.89 15.44
C ALA A 272 10.02 17.04 14.17
N ALA A 273 11.24 16.73 13.71
CA ALA A 273 11.46 15.87 12.56
C ALA A 273 10.88 14.47 12.76
N PHE A 274 10.29 13.90 11.72
CA PHE A 274 9.81 12.51 11.74
C PHE A 274 10.96 11.56 12.14
N GLY A 275 10.70 10.66 13.06
CA GLY A 275 11.71 9.81 13.70
C GLY A 275 12.10 10.27 15.11
N SER A 276 11.81 11.52 15.47
CA SER A 276 12.01 12.04 16.83
C SER A 276 10.95 11.49 17.81
N SER A 277 11.20 11.70 19.13
CA SER A 277 10.21 11.41 20.17
C SER A 277 8.89 12.13 19.87
N GLY A 278 7.76 11.42 20.05
CA GLY A 278 6.43 11.89 19.67
C GLY A 278 5.90 11.29 18.35
N THR A 279 6.79 10.85 17.43
CA THR A 279 6.38 10.20 16.17
C THR A 279 5.48 8.97 16.41
N MET A 280 5.85 8.09 17.33
CA MET A 280 5.04 6.91 17.69
C MET A 280 3.67 7.30 18.26
N THR A 281 3.62 8.35 19.08
CA THR A 281 2.36 8.87 19.63
C THR A 281 1.46 9.38 18.52
N ALA A 282 1.99 10.18 17.59
CA ALA A 282 1.23 10.67 16.42
C ALA A 282 0.73 9.52 15.53
N ALA A 283 1.57 8.51 15.29
CA ALA A 283 1.20 7.30 14.55
C ALA A 283 0.05 6.53 15.22
N ALA A 284 0.07 6.41 16.55
CA ALA A 284 -1.00 5.79 17.31
C ALA A 284 -2.31 6.60 17.25
N ILE A 285 -2.24 7.92 17.33
CA ILE A 285 -3.41 8.83 17.20
C ILE A 285 -4.06 8.62 15.84
N ILE A 286 -3.29 8.69 14.74
CA ILE A 286 -3.83 8.49 13.38
C ILE A 286 -4.51 7.13 13.27
N THR A 287 -3.85 6.07 13.73
CA THR A 287 -4.39 4.71 13.62
C THR A 287 -5.69 4.54 14.42
N ARG A 288 -5.77 5.05 15.65
CA ARG A 288 -7.00 4.99 16.44
C ARG A 288 -8.11 5.83 15.84
N ALA A 289 -7.80 7.04 15.36
CA ALA A 289 -8.78 7.88 14.67
C ALA A 289 -9.39 7.16 13.45
N VAL A 290 -8.54 6.54 12.62
CA VAL A 290 -8.97 5.75 11.46
C VAL A 290 -9.87 4.58 11.88
N GLN A 291 -9.45 3.80 12.88
CA GLN A 291 -10.17 2.61 13.35
C GLN A 291 -11.50 2.92 14.05
N SER A 292 -11.66 4.13 14.58
CA SER A 292 -12.90 4.55 15.25
C SER A 292 -14.04 4.91 14.29
N ILE A 293 -13.76 5.07 12.99
CA ILE A 293 -14.75 5.54 12.03
C ILE A 293 -15.74 4.41 11.69
N ALA A 294 -17.03 4.72 11.85
CA ALA A 294 -18.11 3.77 11.60
C ALA A 294 -18.41 3.62 10.10
N VAL A 295 -17.55 2.88 9.39
CA VAL A 295 -17.71 2.39 8.00
C VAL A 295 -17.35 0.92 7.95
N LYS A 296 -17.72 0.20 6.90
CA LYS A 296 -17.32 -1.20 6.70
C LYS A 296 -15.83 -1.26 6.34
N GLN A 297 -14.98 -1.38 7.35
CA GLN A 297 -13.52 -1.36 7.17
C GLN A 297 -12.97 -2.69 6.64
N VAL A 298 -11.99 -2.57 5.72
CA VAL A 298 -11.19 -3.69 5.17
C VAL A 298 -9.72 -3.26 5.06
N GLY A 299 -8.85 -4.20 4.70
CA GLY A 299 -7.44 -3.89 4.44
C GLY A 299 -6.64 -3.60 5.70
N TYR A 300 -5.84 -2.54 5.68
CA TYR A 300 -4.93 -2.20 6.77
C TYR A 300 -5.58 -1.37 7.88
N SER A 301 -6.42 -0.42 7.52
CA SER A 301 -7.19 0.42 8.44
C SER A 301 -6.32 1.08 9.52
N GLY A 302 -5.33 1.86 9.11
CA GLY A 302 -4.41 2.57 10.01
C GLY A 302 -3.33 3.32 9.25
N LEU A 303 -2.36 3.88 9.97
CA LEU A 303 -1.26 4.62 9.35
C LEU A 303 -0.34 3.70 8.54
N MET A 304 0.06 4.16 7.34
CA MET A 304 1.17 3.64 6.54
C MET A 304 2.33 4.63 6.49
N VAL A 305 3.56 4.11 6.44
CA VAL A 305 4.81 4.89 6.43
C VAL A 305 5.67 4.43 5.24
N PRO A 306 5.27 4.74 3.99
CA PRO A 306 5.99 4.30 2.79
C PRO A 306 7.17 5.22 2.51
N ILE A 307 8.40 4.74 2.72
CA ILE A 307 9.63 5.55 2.64
C ILE A 307 9.83 6.17 1.25
N LEU A 308 9.58 5.42 0.19
CA LEU A 308 9.81 5.89 -1.18
C LEU A 308 8.57 6.56 -1.81
N GLU A 309 7.41 6.59 -1.15
CA GLU A 309 6.22 7.23 -1.71
C GLU A 309 5.85 8.56 -1.01
N ASP A 310 6.71 9.04 -0.10
CA ASP A 310 6.53 10.29 0.66
C ASP A 310 7.85 11.05 0.70
N ASN A 311 7.87 12.26 0.14
CA ASN A 311 9.10 13.06 0.00
C ASN A 311 9.74 13.44 1.34
N ILE A 312 8.94 13.62 2.38
CA ILE A 312 9.47 13.92 3.74
C ILE A 312 10.06 12.65 4.35
N LEU A 313 9.38 11.51 4.25
CA LEU A 313 9.89 10.24 4.77
C LEU A 313 11.19 9.85 4.06
N ALA A 314 11.27 10.00 2.73
CA ALA A 314 12.49 9.75 1.96
C ALA A 314 13.66 10.65 2.42
N ARG A 315 13.38 11.92 2.72
CA ARG A 315 14.37 12.85 3.26
C ARG A 315 14.83 12.44 4.66
N ARG A 316 13.90 12.12 5.56
CA ARG A 316 14.23 11.70 6.94
C ARG A 316 14.97 10.37 6.98
N TRP A 317 14.65 9.48 6.04
CA TRP A 317 15.43 8.26 5.84
C TRP A 317 16.89 8.58 5.44
N ALA A 318 17.11 9.51 4.50
CA ALA A 318 18.45 9.93 4.09
C ALA A 318 19.23 10.62 5.23
N GLU A 319 18.56 11.37 6.11
CA GLU A 319 19.14 12.02 7.28
C GLU A 319 19.43 11.03 8.42
N GLY A 320 18.92 9.80 8.36
CA GLY A 320 19.11 8.77 9.39
C GLY A 320 18.26 8.97 10.66
N THR A 321 17.24 9.84 10.63
CA THR A 321 16.32 10.04 11.76
C THR A 321 15.36 8.87 11.95
N LEU A 322 15.23 8.03 10.93
CA LEU A 322 14.51 6.76 11.00
C LEU A 322 15.28 5.66 10.27
N ASN A 323 15.07 4.42 10.68
CA ASN A 323 15.69 3.22 10.15
C ASN A 323 14.69 2.05 10.24
N ILE A 324 15.10 0.84 9.86
CA ILE A 324 14.25 -0.36 9.92
C ILE A 324 13.70 -0.62 11.32
N ASP A 325 14.55 -0.49 12.36
CA ASP A 325 14.15 -0.77 13.74
C ASP A 325 13.10 0.23 14.24
N SER A 326 13.27 1.52 13.92
CA SER A 326 12.26 2.54 14.25
C SER A 326 10.95 2.31 13.50
N LEU A 327 10.98 1.88 12.23
CA LEU A 327 9.78 1.51 11.47
C LEU A 327 9.08 0.30 12.08
N LEU A 328 9.82 -0.73 12.51
CA LEU A 328 9.26 -1.87 13.25
C LEU A 328 8.63 -1.43 14.57
N ALA A 329 9.28 -0.52 15.31
CA ALA A 329 8.71 0.05 16.53
C ALA A 329 7.40 0.81 16.25
N TYR A 330 7.35 1.64 15.21
CA TYR A 330 6.10 2.33 14.80
C TYR A 330 5.05 1.33 14.33
N SER A 331 5.45 0.23 13.70
CA SER A 331 4.55 -0.84 13.27
C SER A 331 3.83 -1.52 14.44
N ALA A 332 4.28 -1.37 15.68
CA ALA A 332 3.52 -1.80 16.84
C ALA A 332 2.21 -1.02 17.03
N VAL A 333 2.14 0.24 16.61
CA VAL A 333 0.98 1.13 16.78
C VAL A 333 0.34 1.57 15.46
N CYS A 334 1.00 1.39 14.31
CA CYS A 334 0.47 1.68 12.97
C CYS A 334 0.11 0.38 12.21
N ALA A 335 -0.36 0.47 10.97
CA ALA A 335 -0.90 -0.68 10.23
C ALA A 335 -0.09 -1.09 8.98
N GLY A 336 0.94 -0.33 8.60
CA GLY A 336 1.61 -0.53 7.30
C GLY A 336 2.76 -1.54 7.32
N GLY A 337 3.51 -1.63 8.40
CA GLY A 337 4.76 -2.42 8.41
C GLY A 337 5.95 -1.68 7.81
N LEU A 338 6.83 -2.41 7.13
CA LEU A 338 7.98 -1.87 6.40
C LEU A 338 7.56 -1.58 4.95
N ASP A 339 7.25 -0.34 4.64
CA ASP A 339 6.69 -0.01 3.35
C ASP A 339 7.67 0.76 2.47
N THR A 340 7.92 0.24 1.27
CA THR A 340 8.86 0.77 0.26
C THR A 340 10.24 1.12 0.82
N VAL A 341 10.83 0.20 1.61
CA VAL A 341 12.12 0.42 2.27
C VAL A 341 13.28 0.10 1.33
N PRO A 342 14.14 1.08 0.97
CA PRO A 342 15.29 0.84 0.11
C PRO A 342 16.38 0.08 0.89
N LEU A 343 16.92 -0.97 0.28
CA LEU A 343 17.99 -1.78 0.83
C LEU A 343 19.25 -1.72 -0.04
N PRO A 344 20.45 -2.02 0.52
CA PRO A 344 21.66 -2.19 -0.27
C PRO A 344 21.51 -3.30 -1.33
N GLY A 345 22.12 -3.13 -2.49
CA GLY A 345 22.07 -4.13 -3.55
C GLY A 345 22.78 -5.44 -3.21
N ASP A 346 23.76 -5.39 -2.30
CA ASP A 346 24.48 -6.56 -1.79
C ASP A 346 23.78 -7.28 -0.63
N VAL A 347 22.59 -6.81 -0.19
CA VAL A 347 21.80 -7.51 0.82
C VAL A 347 21.58 -8.98 0.46
N THR A 348 21.81 -9.88 1.40
CA THR A 348 21.64 -11.33 1.18
C THR A 348 20.20 -11.76 1.41
N GLU A 349 19.83 -12.92 0.82
CA GLU A 349 18.50 -13.52 1.08
C GLU A 349 18.29 -13.81 2.58
N GLU A 350 19.35 -14.18 3.30
CA GLU A 350 19.28 -14.43 4.73
C GLU A 350 19.02 -13.17 5.54
N GLN A 351 19.67 -12.03 5.20
CA GLN A 351 19.37 -10.74 5.82
C GLN A 351 17.94 -10.30 5.58
N ILE A 352 17.45 -10.42 4.32
CA ILE A 352 16.04 -10.14 4.00
C ILE A 352 15.12 -11.05 4.82
N ALA A 353 15.40 -12.35 4.90
CA ALA A 353 14.59 -13.29 5.66
C ALA A 353 14.52 -12.95 7.16
N ARG A 354 15.61 -12.46 7.77
CA ARG A 354 15.60 -11.98 9.15
C ARG A 354 14.66 -10.78 9.33
N ILE A 355 14.74 -9.79 8.47
CA ILE A 355 13.82 -8.62 8.48
C ILE A 355 12.36 -9.07 8.34
N LEU A 356 12.08 -9.98 7.41
CA LEU A 356 10.73 -10.53 7.22
C LEU A 356 10.24 -11.34 8.43
N GLY A 357 11.15 -12.03 9.11
CA GLY A 357 10.89 -12.74 10.37
C GLY A 357 10.43 -11.80 11.48
N ASP A 358 11.06 -10.63 11.61
CA ASP A 358 10.67 -9.60 12.58
C ASP A 358 9.29 -9.01 12.27
N VAL A 359 9.00 -8.70 11.00
CA VAL A 359 7.67 -8.26 10.57
C VAL A 359 6.60 -9.32 10.87
N ALA A 360 6.88 -10.59 10.56
CA ALA A 360 5.95 -11.69 10.82
C ALA A 360 5.70 -11.89 12.31
N SER A 361 6.76 -11.82 13.12
CA SER A 361 6.68 -11.96 14.58
C SER A 361 5.85 -10.85 15.21
N LEU A 362 6.08 -9.59 14.78
CA LEU A 362 5.33 -8.43 15.25
C LEU A 362 3.85 -8.52 14.85
N ALA A 363 3.57 -8.83 13.59
CA ALA A 363 2.20 -8.98 13.06
C ALA A 363 1.44 -10.09 13.80
N TYR A 364 2.07 -11.24 13.99
CA TYR A 364 1.48 -12.38 14.68
C TYR A 364 1.22 -12.10 16.17
N LYS A 365 2.17 -11.46 16.85
CA LYS A 365 2.01 -11.06 18.26
C LYS A 365 0.82 -10.15 18.49
N TRP A 366 0.65 -9.15 17.64
CA TRP A 366 -0.38 -8.12 17.80
C TRP A 366 -1.67 -8.39 17.00
N ARG A 367 -1.73 -9.54 16.29
CA ARG A 367 -2.88 -9.93 15.46
C ARG A 367 -3.32 -8.82 14.50
N LYS A 368 -2.37 -8.14 13.89
CA LYS A 368 -2.60 -6.98 13.02
C LYS A 368 -1.98 -7.16 11.64
N PRO A 369 -2.59 -6.59 10.58
CA PRO A 369 -2.03 -6.66 9.24
C PRO A 369 -0.75 -5.83 9.15
N LEU A 370 0.33 -6.43 8.67
CA LEU A 370 1.57 -5.75 8.28
C LEU A 370 2.03 -6.27 6.92
N ALA A 371 2.77 -5.43 6.20
CA ALA A 371 3.42 -5.80 4.95
C ALA A 371 4.90 -5.39 4.99
N ALA A 372 5.73 -6.07 4.20
CA ALA A 372 7.08 -5.65 3.92
C ALA A 372 7.26 -5.50 2.40
N ARG A 373 7.40 -4.27 1.91
CA ARG A 373 7.87 -3.92 0.58
C ARG A 373 9.33 -3.48 0.70
N LEU A 374 10.23 -4.42 0.51
CA LEU A 374 11.68 -4.18 0.57
C LEU A 374 12.21 -4.04 -0.85
N VAL A 375 12.93 -2.96 -1.13
CA VAL A 375 13.38 -2.60 -2.47
C VAL A 375 14.91 -2.51 -2.52
N PRO A 376 15.62 -3.66 -2.65
CA PRO A 376 17.07 -3.63 -2.82
C PRO A 376 17.43 -2.89 -4.12
N ALA A 377 18.34 -1.93 -4.04
CA ALA A 377 18.82 -1.14 -5.15
C ALA A 377 20.10 -1.79 -5.73
N PRO A 378 20.06 -2.46 -6.91
CA PRO A 378 21.22 -3.09 -7.51
C PRO A 378 22.37 -2.09 -7.65
N ASP A 379 23.61 -2.58 -7.48
CA ASP A 379 24.84 -1.79 -7.59
C ASP A 379 24.96 -0.59 -6.64
N LYS A 380 24.05 -0.44 -5.67
CA LYS A 380 24.09 0.59 -4.62
C LYS A 380 24.52 -0.01 -3.29
N LYS A 381 25.44 0.67 -2.63
CA LYS A 381 25.89 0.35 -1.26
C LYS A 381 25.37 1.37 -0.27
N ALA A 382 25.57 1.09 1.01
CA ALA A 382 25.26 2.05 2.07
C ALA A 382 25.95 3.40 1.81
N GLY A 383 25.21 4.50 1.84
CA GLY A 383 25.63 5.84 1.52
C GLY A 383 25.32 6.27 0.08
N ASP A 384 25.10 5.34 -0.84
CA ASP A 384 24.75 5.68 -2.23
C ASP A 384 23.28 6.14 -2.34
N ARG A 385 23.01 6.95 -3.36
CA ARG A 385 21.64 7.35 -3.67
C ARG A 385 20.99 6.31 -4.61
N THR A 386 19.73 5.97 -4.34
CA THR A 386 18.92 5.12 -5.23
C THR A 386 18.67 5.81 -6.58
N ALA A 387 18.34 5.03 -7.61
CA ALA A 387 18.06 5.51 -8.95
C ALA A 387 16.86 4.74 -9.56
N PHE A 388 15.75 4.72 -8.83
CA PHE A 388 14.52 4.10 -9.32
C PHE A 388 13.83 5.00 -10.35
N ASP A 389 13.29 4.39 -11.41
CA ASP A 389 12.68 5.10 -12.54
C ASP A 389 11.16 5.27 -12.41
N ASP A 390 10.52 4.65 -11.40
CA ASP A 390 9.08 4.79 -11.20
C ASP A 390 8.76 6.20 -10.63
N PRO A 391 7.91 6.99 -11.28
CA PRO A 391 7.62 8.37 -10.87
C PRO A 391 6.92 8.47 -9.51
N ARG A 392 6.42 7.37 -8.98
CA ARG A 392 5.82 7.31 -7.63
C ARG A 392 6.88 7.10 -6.54
N MET A 393 8.12 6.78 -6.91
CA MET A 393 9.19 6.56 -5.95
C MET A 393 10.13 7.77 -5.84
N ALA A 394 10.25 8.31 -4.64
CA ALA A 394 11.26 9.30 -4.30
C ALA A 394 12.63 8.60 -4.13
N ASN A 395 13.65 9.07 -4.85
CA ASN A 395 14.99 8.54 -4.67
C ASN A 395 15.64 9.12 -3.39
N THR A 396 16.25 8.23 -2.59
CA THR A 396 16.84 8.54 -1.29
C THR A 396 18.18 7.82 -1.10
N VAL A 397 18.78 7.91 0.08
CA VAL A 397 20.05 7.25 0.40
C VAL A 397 19.78 5.81 0.87
N VAL A 398 20.63 4.87 0.44
CA VAL A 398 20.62 3.50 0.96
C VAL A 398 21.30 3.49 2.34
N GLN A 399 20.61 3.03 3.36
CA GLN A 399 21.19 2.89 4.70
C GLN A 399 21.97 1.58 4.85
N ARG A 400 22.93 1.59 5.76
CA ARG A 400 23.61 0.38 6.19
C ARG A 400 22.64 -0.50 6.99
N LEU A 401 22.62 -1.79 6.66
CA LEU A 401 21.98 -2.79 7.52
C LEU A 401 22.90 -3.17 8.68
N PRO A 402 22.39 -3.32 9.89
CA PRO A 402 23.15 -3.75 11.06
C PRO A 402 23.62 -5.20 10.96
#